data_c453243392bb0e013662b12e299e5b57
#
_entry.id   c453243392bb0e013662b12e299e5b57
#
_cell.length_a   1.000
_cell.length_b   1.000
_cell.length_c   1.000
_cell.angle_alpha   90.00
_cell.angle_beta   90.00
_cell.angle_gamma   90.00
#
_symmetry.space_group_name_H-M   'P 1'
#
loop_
_entity.id
_entity.type
_entity.pdbx_description
1 polymer ?
#
loop_
_entity_poly.entity_id
_entity_poly.type
_entity_poly.pdbx_seq_one_letter_code
_entity_poly.pdbx_strand_id
1 'polypeptide(L)'
;MKRTITHEYNELEEKLAASVAAMNFRFMNLCVKAEEMSLIPIRARVEGSNQNLENVAMIGKKDDYSFMIVPNSEEDLKAIALGISIVHPDFKQKEETLSVEAYDGGGNPVVQEVPYIMVTMPEVDDERYDILKQGVDAFYQECKIQMEKALAQSTARISFEGIGEPPEDIEKMLEAVDKLKTNKEELREKLKMEKLLEIEDGHRKWLAENGKDPDGNTNDEGRDVSMSMRFDTAYES
;
A
#
# COMPACT_ATOMS: atom_id res chain seq x y z
N MET A 1 -28.33 30.79 9.85
CA MET A 1 -27.38 30.29 8.81
C MET A 1 -28.16 29.63 7.68
N LYS A 2 -27.91 29.98 6.42
CA LYS A 2 -28.56 29.42 5.25
C LYS A 2 -28.27 27.92 5.11
N ARG A 3 -29.26 27.16 4.63
CA ARG A 3 -29.14 25.71 4.38
C ARG A 3 -28.06 25.39 3.33
N THR A 4 -27.81 26.30 2.38
CA THR A 4 -26.76 26.17 1.34
C THR A 4 -25.38 26.14 1.94
N ILE A 5 -25.09 26.95 2.97
CA ILE A 5 -23.77 26.99 3.64
C ILE A 5 -23.50 25.66 4.36
N THR A 6 -24.50 25.10 5.05
CA THR A 6 -24.35 23.79 5.70
C THR A 6 -24.14 22.69 4.67
N HIS A 7 -24.79 22.78 3.51
CA HIS A 7 -24.61 21.82 2.42
C HIS A 7 -23.19 21.88 1.85
N GLU A 8 -22.64 23.08 1.61
CA GLU A 8 -21.27 23.25 1.15
C GLU A 8 -20.24 22.69 2.14
N TYR A 9 -20.48 22.85 3.44
CA TYR A 9 -19.61 22.26 4.47
C TYR A 9 -19.64 20.72 4.41
N ASN A 10 -20.82 20.11 4.31
CA ASN A 10 -20.96 18.66 4.23
C ASN A 10 -20.31 18.11 2.94
N GLU A 11 -20.51 18.78 1.80
CA GLU A 11 -19.82 18.42 0.56
C GLU A 11 -18.30 18.51 0.66
N LEU A 12 -17.78 19.52 1.37
CA LEU A 12 -16.35 19.65 1.63
C LEU A 12 -15.84 18.48 2.46
N GLU A 13 -16.57 18.11 3.53
CA GLU A 13 -16.19 16.98 4.37
C GLU A 13 -16.10 15.68 3.57
N GLU A 14 -17.09 15.42 2.70
CA GLU A 14 -17.09 14.25 1.81
C GLU A 14 -15.93 14.29 0.82
N LYS A 15 -15.62 15.43 0.20
CA LYS A 15 -14.51 15.59 -0.76
C LYS A 15 -13.15 15.36 -0.09
N LEU A 16 -12.94 15.91 1.10
CA LEU A 16 -11.70 15.71 1.84
C LEU A 16 -11.56 14.25 2.30
N ALA A 17 -12.64 13.64 2.79
CA ALA A 17 -12.65 12.24 3.18
C ALA A 17 -12.35 11.32 1.98
N ALA A 18 -12.97 11.57 0.83
CA ALA A 18 -12.74 10.82 -0.40
C ALA A 18 -11.28 10.95 -0.89
N SER A 19 -10.68 12.15 -0.80
CA SER A 19 -9.29 12.37 -1.20
C SER A 19 -8.31 11.55 -0.34
N VAL A 20 -8.51 11.55 0.99
CA VAL A 20 -7.68 10.76 1.91
C VAL A 20 -7.91 9.26 1.72
N ALA A 21 -9.15 8.82 1.53
CA ALA A 21 -9.47 7.43 1.27
C ALA A 21 -8.85 6.93 -0.04
N ALA A 22 -8.88 7.74 -1.11
CA ALA A 22 -8.24 7.41 -2.39
C ALA A 22 -6.72 7.27 -2.25
N MET A 23 -6.06 8.17 -1.51
CA MET A 23 -4.63 8.05 -1.19
C MET A 23 -4.33 6.76 -0.43
N ASN A 24 -5.09 6.47 0.63
CA ASN A 24 -4.91 5.26 1.43
C ASN A 24 -5.10 3.98 0.59
N PHE A 25 -6.09 3.95 -0.30
CA PHE A 25 -6.28 2.84 -1.22
C PHE A 25 -5.08 2.64 -2.15
N ARG A 26 -4.46 3.72 -2.65
CA ARG A 26 -3.23 3.64 -3.44
C ARG A 26 -2.04 3.15 -2.60
N PHE A 27 -1.94 3.56 -1.32
CA PHE A 27 -0.92 3.05 -0.41
C PHE A 27 -1.04 1.55 -0.19
N MET A 28 -2.26 1.02 -0.07
CA MET A 28 -2.49 -0.43 0.04
C MET A 28 -2.03 -1.19 -1.21
N ASN A 29 -2.09 -0.56 -2.39
CA ASN A 29 -1.59 -1.15 -3.63
C ASN A 29 -0.05 -1.09 -3.77
N LEU A 30 0.65 -0.32 -2.92
CA LEU A 30 2.11 -0.41 -2.75
C LEU A 30 2.42 -1.61 -1.86
N CYS A 31 2.37 -2.79 -2.44
CA CYS A 31 2.45 -4.05 -1.71
C CYS A 31 3.86 -4.28 -1.15
N VAL A 32 3.98 -4.29 0.17
CA VAL A 32 5.23 -4.57 0.91
C VAL A 32 5.24 -6.01 1.41
N LYS A 33 4.09 -6.49 1.85
CA LYS A 33 3.86 -7.86 2.34
C LYS A 33 2.54 -8.38 1.81
N ALA A 34 2.36 -9.69 1.87
CA ALA A 34 1.15 -10.35 1.44
C ALA A 34 -0.02 -10.02 2.37
N GLU A 35 -0.87 -9.11 1.92
CA GLU A 35 -2.13 -8.74 2.56
C GLU A 35 -3.29 -8.97 1.59
N GLU A 36 -4.39 -9.53 2.07
CA GLU A 36 -5.58 -9.80 1.24
C GLU A 36 -6.11 -8.54 0.55
N MET A 37 -5.94 -7.38 1.20
CA MET A 37 -6.31 -6.07 0.65
C MET A 37 -5.61 -5.75 -0.68
N SER A 38 -4.40 -6.26 -0.89
CA SER A 38 -3.64 -6.10 -2.14
C SER A 38 -4.32 -6.77 -3.34
N LEU A 39 -5.16 -7.76 -3.09
CA LEU A 39 -5.83 -8.54 -4.12
C LEU A 39 -7.23 -8.02 -4.48
N ILE A 40 -7.79 -7.09 -3.68
CA ILE A 40 -9.14 -6.52 -3.91
C ILE A 40 -9.31 -5.90 -5.31
N PRO A 41 -8.32 -5.16 -5.88
CA PRO A 41 -8.47 -4.56 -7.20
C PRO A 41 -8.53 -5.57 -8.36
N ILE A 42 -8.13 -6.82 -8.11
CA ILE A 42 -8.00 -7.82 -9.15
C ILE A 42 -9.39 -8.24 -9.66
N ARG A 43 -9.52 -8.24 -10.98
CA ARG A 43 -10.71 -8.71 -11.68
C ARG A 43 -10.32 -9.81 -12.64
N ALA A 44 -11.01 -10.94 -12.58
CA ALA A 44 -10.88 -12.03 -13.55
C ALA A 44 -12.08 -12.01 -14.51
N ARG A 45 -11.82 -12.23 -15.78
CA ARG A 45 -12.89 -12.33 -16.79
C ARG A 45 -13.36 -13.78 -16.91
N VAL A 46 -14.36 -14.13 -16.10
CA VAL A 46 -14.94 -15.47 -16.03
C VAL A 46 -16.32 -15.43 -16.66
N GLU A 47 -16.65 -16.41 -17.51
CA GLU A 47 -17.94 -16.53 -18.22
C GLU A 47 -18.34 -15.25 -18.98
N GLY A 48 -17.35 -14.52 -19.51
CA GLY A 48 -17.58 -13.29 -20.28
C GLY A 48 -17.84 -12.03 -19.44
N SER A 49 -17.89 -12.13 -18.10
CA SER A 49 -18.05 -11.02 -17.17
C SER A 49 -16.80 -10.79 -16.32
N ASN A 50 -16.57 -9.52 -15.91
CA ASN A 50 -15.51 -9.20 -14.97
C ASN A 50 -16.00 -9.45 -13.54
N GLN A 51 -15.38 -10.39 -12.87
CA GLN A 51 -15.70 -10.78 -11.50
C GLN A 51 -14.55 -10.43 -10.55
N ASN A 52 -14.87 -10.16 -9.28
CA ASN A 52 -13.87 -10.00 -8.23
C ASN A 52 -13.15 -11.32 -8.00
N LEU A 53 -11.86 -11.26 -7.68
CA LEU A 53 -11.06 -12.47 -7.43
C LEU A 53 -11.68 -13.36 -6.34
N GLU A 54 -12.20 -12.76 -5.26
CA GLU A 54 -12.85 -13.43 -4.14
C GLU A 54 -14.10 -14.26 -4.52
N ASN A 55 -14.74 -13.92 -5.66
CA ASN A 55 -15.93 -14.64 -6.14
C ASN A 55 -15.57 -15.87 -6.99
N VAL A 56 -14.36 -15.91 -7.55
CA VAL A 56 -13.92 -16.94 -8.51
C VAL A 56 -12.79 -17.83 -7.99
N ALA A 57 -12.23 -17.49 -6.81
CA ALA A 57 -11.16 -18.26 -6.19
C ALA A 57 -11.17 -18.15 -4.67
N MET A 58 -10.64 -19.17 -4.01
CA MET A 58 -10.25 -19.12 -2.62
C MET A 58 -8.82 -18.58 -2.53
N ILE A 59 -8.59 -17.65 -1.60
CA ILE A 59 -7.30 -17.01 -1.39
C ILE A 59 -6.78 -17.41 -0.01
N GLY A 60 -5.57 -17.94 0.03
CA GLY A 60 -4.85 -18.26 1.26
C GLY A 60 -3.49 -17.55 1.28
N LYS A 61 -3.15 -16.95 2.42
CA LYS A 61 -1.79 -16.46 2.66
C LYS A 61 -0.91 -17.66 3.02
N LYS A 62 0.20 -17.86 2.27
CA LYS A 62 1.17 -18.93 2.55
C LYS A 62 2.26 -18.45 3.51
N ASP A 63 2.81 -17.28 3.24
CA ASP A 63 3.85 -16.61 4.02
C ASP A 63 3.74 -15.09 3.85
N ASP A 64 4.72 -14.33 4.35
CA ASP A 64 4.67 -12.86 4.29
C ASP A 64 4.78 -12.29 2.88
N TYR A 65 5.17 -13.09 1.89
CA TYR A 65 5.36 -12.64 0.50
C TYR A 65 4.60 -13.47 -0.53
N SER A 66 3.82 -14.46 -0.09
CA SER A 66 3.19 -15.39 -1.02
C SER A 66 1.73 -15.66 -0.69
N PHE A 67 0.91 -15.74 -1.76
CA PHE A 67 -0.47 -16.19 -1.71
C PHE A 67 -0.63 -17.50 -2.47
N MET A 68 -1.52 -18.33 -1.99
CA MET A 68 -2.07 -19.46 -2.70
C MET A 68 -3.48 -19.10 -3.17
N ILE A 69 -3.71 -19.14 -4.48
CA ILE A 69 -5.01 -18.82 -5.08
C ILE A 69 -5.55 -20.07 -5.76
N VAL A 70 -6.60 -20.63 -5.17
CA VAL A 70 -7.27 -21.85 -5.64
C VAL A 70 -8.53 -21.45 -6.40
N PRO A 71 -8.59 -21.59 -7.73
CA PRO A 71 -9.77 -21.25 -8.51
C PRO A 71 -10.95 -22.14 -8.16
N ASN A 72 -12.17 -21.62 -8.24
CA ASN A 72 -13.40 -22.42 -8.08
C ASN A 72 -13.61 -23.39 -9.25
N SER A 73 -13.08 -23.04 -10.43
CA SER A 73 -13.05 -23.90 -11.62
C SER A 73 -11.65 -23.88 -12.24
N GLU A 74 -11.13 -25.03 -12.65
CA GLU A 74 -9.83 -25.14 -13.30
C GLU A 74 -9.74 -24.29 -14.59
N GLU A 75 -10.87 -24.12 -15.29
CA GLU A 75 -10.96 -23.32 -16.51
C GLU A 75 -10.67 -21.83 -16.27
N ASP A 76 -10.85 -21.35 -15.03
CA ASP A 76 -10.66 -19.96 -14.66
C ASP A 76 -9.20 -19.58 -14.34
N LEU A 77 -8.31 -20.56 -14.19
CA LEU A 77 -6.88 -20.36 -13.87
C LEU A 77 -6.24 -19.26 -14.73
N LYS A 78 -6.39 -19.35 -16.05
CA LYS A 78 -5.78 -18.36 -16.97
C LYS A 78 -6.38 -16.97 -16.85
N ALA A 79 -7.69 -16.89 -16.62
CA ALA A 79 -8.38 -15.61 -16.45
C ALA A 79 -7.95 -14.93 -15.13
N ILE A 80 -7.78 -15.72 -14.07
CA ILE A 80 -7.29 -15.26 -12.78
C ILE A 80 -5.83 -14.80 -12.90
N ALA A 81 -4.96 -15.61 -13.51
CA ALA A 81 -3.56 -15.26 -13.72
C ALA A 81 -3.39 -13.96 -14.52
N LEU A 82 -4.20 -13.77 -15.56
CA LEU A 82 -4.22 -12.52 -16.33
C LEU A 82 -4.69 -11.35 -15.48
N GLY A 83 -5.74 -11.51 -14.69
CA GLY A 83 -6.25 -10.47 -13.80
C GLY A 83 -5.20 -10.01 -12.78
N ILE A 84 -4.44 -10.94 -12.22
CA ILE A 84 -3.31 -10.63 -11.32
C ILE A 84 -2.23 -9.84 -12.07
N SER A 85 -1.82 -10.30 -13.26
CA SER A 85 -0.78 -9.62 -14.05
C SER A 85 -1.14 -8.20 -14.49
N ILE A 86 -2.42 -7.89 -14.66
CA ILE A 86 -2.89 -6.55 -15.02
C ILE A 86 -2.73 -5.57 -13.84
N VAL A 87 -3.02 -6.02 -12.62
CA VAL A 87 -2.98 -5.17 -11.43
C VAL A 87 -1.58 -5.14 -10.82
N HIS A 88 -0.93 -6.30 -10.77
CA HIS A 88 0.39 -6.49 -10.17
C HIS A 88 1.32 -7.19 -11.18
N PRO A 89 1.87 -6.46 -12.15
CA PRO A 89 2.72 -7.04 -13.19
C PRO A 89 4.08 -7.53 -12.65
N ASP A 90 4.46 -7.08 -11.48
CA ASP A 90 5.69 -7.43 -10.76
C ASP A 90 5.56 -8.71 -9.92
N PHE A 91 4.34 -9.23 -9.71
CA PHE A 91 4.13 -10.47 -8.97
C PHE A 91 4.50 -11.68 -9.83
N LYS A 92 5.32 -12.56 -9.27
CA LYS A 92 5.66 -13.84 -9.91
C LYS A 92 4.51 -14.82 -9.69
N GLN A 93 4.08 -15.47 -10.76
CA GLN A 93 3.01 -16.47 -10.72
C GLN A 93 3.56 -17.82 -11.14
N LYS A 94 3.17 -18.87 -10.42
CA LYS A 94 3.51 -20.26 -10.75
C LYS A 94 2.28 -21.13 -10.55
N GLU A 95 1.90 -21.86 -11.58
CA GLU A 95 0.86 -22.88 -11.47
C GLU A 95 1.44 -24.10 -10.76
N GLU A 96 0.76 -24.58 -9.75
CA GLU A 96 1.13 -25.74 -8.94
C GLU A 96 -0.11 -26.59 -8.67
N THR A 97 0.09 -27.82 -8.22
CA THR A 97 -0.98 -28.76 -7.90
C THR A 97 -0.87 -29.19 -6.45
N LEU A 98 -1.99 -29.16 -5.73
CA LEU A 98 -2.11 -29.65 -4.36
C LEU A 98 -2.84 -30.98 -4.36
N SER A 99 -2.23 -32.01 -3.79
CA SER A 99 -2.89 -33.30 -3.56
C SER A 99 -3.73 -33.23 -2.28
N VAL A 100 -5.03 -33.40 -2.39
CA VAL A 100 -5.98 -33.35 -1.28
C VAL A 100 -6.63 -34.71 -1.12
N GLU A 101 -6.65 -35.26 0.10
CA GLU A 101 -7.45 -36.45 0.40
C GLU A 101 -8.94 -36.05 0.46
N ALA A 102 -9.72 -36.68 -0.39
CA ALA A 102 -11.17 -36.53 -0.44
C ALA A 102 -11.83 -37.90 -0.27
N TYR A 103 -13.13 -37.93 -0.09
CA TYR A 103 -13.89 -39.18 -0.05
C TYR A 103 -14.84 -39.23 -1.25
N ASP A 104 -14.86 -40.38 -1.95
CA ASP A 104 -15.81 -40.61 -3.03
C ASP A 104 -17.25 -40.75 -2.48
N GLY A 105 -18.22 -40.81 -3.39
CA GLY A 105 -19.63 -41.01 -3.01
C GLY A 105 -19.94 -42.35 -2.31
N GLY A 106 -18.95 -43.24 -2.21
CA GLY A 106 -19.00 -44.52 -1.47
C GLY A 106 -18.26 -44.47 -0.13
N GLY A 107 -17.64 -43.32 0.23
CA GLY A 107 -16.89 -43.15 1.48
C GLY A 107 -15.45 -43.72 1.40
N ASN A 108 -14.91 -44.01 0.23
CA ASN A 108 -13.52 -44.44 0.08
C ASN A 108 -12.60 -43.21 -0.04
N PRO A 109 -11.40 -43.23 0.57
CA PRO A 109 -10.43 -42.16 0.40
C PRO A 109 -9.90 -42.14 -1.04
N VAL A 110 -9.95 -40.97 -1.67
CA VAL A 110 -9.39 -40.72 -3.00
C VAL A 110 -8.48 -39.50 -2.91
N VAL A 111 -7.38 -39.54 -3.64
CA VAL A 111 -6.49 -38.36 -3.77
C VAL A 111 -6.98 -37.56 -4.98
N GLN A 112 -7.35 -36.31 -4.72
CA GLN A 112 -7.73 -35.37 -5.76
C GLN A 112 -6.62 -34.35 -5.93
N GLU A 113 -6.20 -34.10 -7.17
CA GLU A 113 -5.29 -33.04 -7.52
C GLU A 113 -6.06 -31.74 -7.78
N VAL A 114 -5.74 -30.70 -7.04
CA VAL A 114 -6.37 -29.38 -7.14
C VAL A 114 -5.31 -28.39 -7.65
N PRO A 115 -5.49 -27.86 -8.86
CA PRO A 115 -4.57 -26.85 -9.38
C PRO A 115 -4.75 -25.52 -8.66
N TYR A 116 -3.65 -24.80 -8.42
CA TYR A 116 -3.66 -23.48 -7.82
C TYR A 116 -2.56 -22.60 -8.40
N ILE A 117 -2.68 -21.29 -8.19
CA ILE A 117 -1.66 -20.31 -8.55
C ILE A 117 -0.93 -19.91 -7.27
N MET A 118 0.36 -20.18 -7.23
CA MET A 118 1.26 -19.58 -6.25
C MET A 118 1.66 -18.21 -6.76
N VAL A 119 1.29 -17.18 -6.02
CA VAL A 119 1.63 -15.77 -6.31
C VAL A 119 2.67 -15.31 -5.31
N THR A 120 3.85 -14.92 -5.80
CA THR A 120 4.94 -14.42 -4.96
C THR A 120 5.18 -12.95 -5.26
N MET A 121 5.13 -12.13 -4.23
CA MET A 121 5.43 -10.71 -4.28
C MET A 121 6.96 -10.51 -4.32
N PRO A 122 7.45 -9.48 -4.99
CA PRO A 122 8.86 -9.14 -4.92
C PRO A 122 9.23 -8.63 -3.53
N GLU A 123 10.42 -8.99 -3.08
CA GLU A 123 11.01 -8.48 -1.84
C GLU A 123 11.29 -6.98 -1.94
N VAL A 124 11.41 -6.30 -0.80
CA VAL A 124 11.75 -4.87 -0.76
C VAL A 124 13.27 -4.71 -0.75
N ASP A 125 13.89 -4.94 -1.91
CA ASP A 125 15.30 -4.66 -2.14
C ASP A 125 15.61 -3.15 -2.22
N ASP A 126 16.85 -2.78 -2.44
CA ASP A 126 17.29 -1.37 -2.49
C ASP A 126 16.54 -0.57 -3.57
N GLU A 127 16.35 -1.15 -4.77
CA GLU A 127 15.65 -0.49 -5.87
C GLU A 127 14.16 -0.34 -5.60
N ARG A 128 13.52 -1.41 -5.14
CA ARG A 128 12.10 -1.41 -4.81
C ARG A 128 11.79 -0.48 -3.64
N TYR A 129 12.66 -0.41 -2.65
CA TYR A 129 12.55 0.53 -1.53
C TYR A 129 12.41 1.97 -2.01
N ASP A 130 13.28 2.40 -2.92
CA ASP A 130 13.24 3.74 -3.47
C ASP A 130 11.99 3.99 -4.31
N ILE A 131 11.58 3.02 -5.13
CA ILE A 131 10.36 3.09 -5.95
C ILE A 131 9.11 3.23 -5.06
N LEU A 132 9.00 2.42 -4.00
CA LEU A 132 7.87 2.46 -3.08
C LEU A 132 7.78 3.80 -2.35
N LYS A 133 8.90 4.35 -1.87
CA LYS A 133 8.95 5.68 -1.24
C LYS A 133 8.54 6.79 -2.18
N GLN A 134 9.01 6.77 -3.42
CA GLN A 134 8.59 7.72 -4.45
C GLN A 134 7.09 7.62 -4.73
N GLY A 135 6.54 6.40 -4.76
CA GLY A 135 5.11 6.17 -4.89
C GLY A 135 4.29 6.77 -3.73
N VAL A 136 4.76 6.59 -2.49
CA VAL A 136 4.14 7.22 -1.31
C VAL A 136 4.14 8.72 -1.43
N ASP A 137 5.27 9.33 -1.77
CA ASP A 137 5.38 10.79 -1.91
C ASP A 137 4.50 11.33 -3.03
N ALA A 138 4.44 10.66 -4.18
CA ALA A 138 3.59 11.05 -5.30
C ALA A 138 2.10 11.06 -4.93
N PHE A 139 1.60 9.98 -4.31
CA PHE A 139 0.20 9.88 -3.90
C PHE A 139 -0.16 10.86 -2.77
N TYR A 140 0.77 11.10 -1.86
CA TYR A 140 0.62 12.10 -0.80
C TYR A 140 0.48 13.52 -1.38
N GLN A 141 1.33 13.91 -2.34
CA GLN A 141 1.27 15.21 -2.98
C GLN A 141 -0.02 15.40 -3.79
N GLU A 142 -0.44 14.37 -4.52
CA GLU A 142 -1.71 14.41 -5.25
C GLU A 142 -2.90 14.63 -4.31
N CYS A 143 -2.97 13.89 -3.19
CA CYS A 143 -3.99 14.06 -2.17
C CYS A 143 -3.98 15.50 -1.62
N LYS A 144 -2.80 16.05 -1.30
CA LYS A 144 -2.63 17.42 -0.83
C LYS A 144 -3.24 18.43 -1.81
N ILE A 145 -2.90 18.32 -3.09
CA ILE A 145 -3.41 19.23 -4.14
C ILE A 145 -4.94 19.14 -4.25
N GLN A 146 -5.50 17.93 -4.19
CA GLN A 146 -6.95 17.75 -4.26
C GLN A 146 -7.66 18.35 -3.03
N MET A 147 -7.11 18.16 -1.85
CA MET A 147 -7.65 18.76 -0.62
C MET A 147 -7.58 20.29 -0.65
N GLU A 148 -6.46 20.88 -1.05
CA GLU A 148 -6.29 22.34 -1.16
C GLU A 148 -7.28 22.94 -2.17
N LYS A 149 -7.49 22.27 -3.31
CA LYS A 149 -8.48 22.69 -4.31
C LYS A 149 -9.90 22.65 -3.76
N ALA A 150 -10.29 21.59 -3.06
CA ALA A 150 -11.60 21.45 -2.45
C ALA A 150 -11.83 22.54 -1.39
N LEU A 151 -10.85 22.77 -0.52
CA LEU A 151 -10.89 23.80 0.52
C LEU A 151 -11.06 25.19 -0.09
N ALA A 152 -10.24 25.56 -1.07
CA ALA A 152 -10.32 26.87 -1.72
C ALA A 152 -11.69 27.11 -2.37
N GLN A 153 -12.24 26.10 -3.05
CA GLN A 153 -13.56 26.19 -3.70
C GLN A 153 -14.69 26.34 -2.68
N SER A 154 -14.73 25.50 -1.64
CA SER A 154 -15.81 25.52 -0.66
C SER A 154 -15.71 26.75 0.24
N THR A 155 -14.52 27.20 0.63
CA THR A 155 -14.34 28.44 1.39
C THR A 155 -14.84 29.66 0.61
N ALA A 156 -14.55 29.74 -0.70
CA ALA A 156 -15.06 30.82 -1.55
C ALA A 156 -16.60 30.80 -1.65
N ARG A 157 -17.20 29.62 -1.80
CA ARG A 157 -18.66 29.46 -1.87
C ARG A 157 -19.33 29.80 -0.52
N ILE A 158 -18.80 29.31 0.61
CA ILE A 158 -19.30 29.65 1.95
C ILE A 158 -19.28 31.16 2.16
N SER A 159 -18.19 31.83 1.78
CA SER A 159 -18.09 33.29 1.87
C SER A 159 -19.09 34.03 0.99
N PHE A 160 -19.32 33.54 -0.25
CA PHE A 160 -20.27 34.14 -1.18
C PHE A 160 -21.72 33.94 -0.69
N GLU A 161 -22.10 32.71 -0.31
CA GLU A 161 -23.42 32.38 0.21
C GLU A 161 -23.70 33.05 1.56
N GLY A 162 -22.64 33.37 2.32
CA GLY A 162 -22.69 34.06 3.59
C GLY A 162 -23.06 35.53 3.50
N ILE A 163 -23.13 36.11 2.29
CA ILE A 163 -23.55 37.51 2.11
C ILE A 163 -24.96 37.69 2.63
N GLY A 164 -25.09 38.58 3.64
CA GLY A 164 -26.38 38.87 4.31
C GLY A 164 -26.72 37.97 5.50
N GLU A 165 -25.87 37.01 5.85
CA GLU A 165 -25.97 36.28 7.11
C GLU A 165 -25.26 37.04 8.26
N PRO A 166 -25.56 36.72 9.53
CA PRO A 166 -24.82 37.27 10.68
C PRO A 166 -23.31 36.93 10.57
N PRO A 167 -22.43 37.91 10.75
CA PRO A 167 -20.98 37.66 10.64
C PRO A 167 -20.48 36.55 11.57
N GLU A 168 -21.01 36.45 12.78
CA GLU A 168 -20.66 35.42 13.77
C GLU A 168 -20.98 33.99 13.25
N ASP A 169 -22.03 33.82 12.47
CA ASP A 169 -22.39 32.50 11.92
C ASP A 169 -21.40 32.07 10.83
N ILE A 170 -20.95 33.03 10.02
CA ILE A 170 -19.95 32.74 8.98
C ILE A 170 -18.59 32.47 9.60
N GLU A 171 -18.17 33.23 10.63
CA GLU A 171 -16.93 33.00 11.36
C GLU A 171 -16.90 31.61 11.99
N LYS A 172 -17.98 31.19 12.68
CA LYS A 172 -18.09 29.84 13.24
C LYS A 172 -18.01 28.76 12.18
N MET A 173 -18.59 28.99 11.00
CA MET A 173 -18.51 28.03 9.89
C MET A 173 -17.09 27.93 9.34
N LEU A 174 -16.37 29.03 9.17
CA LEU A 174 -14.98 29.03 8.71
C LEU A 174 -14.04 28.39 9.76
N GLU A 175 -14.28 28.60 11.04
CA GLU A 175 -13.58 27.87 12.12
C GLU A 175 -13.84 26.35 12.04
N ALA A 176 -15.07 25.93 11.71
CA ALA A 176 -15.38 24.53 11.51
C ALA A 176 -14.66 23.94 10.30
N VAL A 177 -14.54 24.71 9.21
CA VAL A 177 -13.76 24.33 8.02
C VAL A 177 -12.27 24.16 8.37
N ASP A 178 -11.71 25.08 9.16
CA ASP A 178 -10.30 24.99 9.58
C ASP A 178 -10.03 23.76 10.47
N LYS A 179 -10.94 23.46 11.40
CA LYS A 179 -10.85 22.24 12.21
C LYS A 179 -10.94 20.98 11.36
N LEU A 180 -11.89 20.95 10.40
CA LEU A 180 -12.03 19.83 9.47
C LEU A 180 -10.76 19.64 8.64
N LYS A 181 -10.18 20.72 8.11
CA LYS A 181 -8.90 20.72 7.39
C LYS A 181 -7.80 20.09 8.24
N THR A 182 -7.58 20.61 9.45
CA THR A 182 -6.52 20.12 10.37
C THR A 182 -6.67 18.63 10.64
N ASN A 183 -7.88 18.17 10.97
CA ASN A 183 -8.13 16.75 11.23
C ASN A 183 -7.81 15.85 10.01
N LYS A 184 -8.12 16.31 8.80
CA LYS A 184 -7.84 15.53 7.58
C LYS A 184 -6.36 15.58 7.18
N GLU A 185 -5.67 16.69 7.45
CA GLU A 185 -4.21 16.81 7.28
C GLU A 185 -3.46 15.88 8.25
N GLU A 186 -3.84 15.85 9.51
CA GLU A 186 -3.27 14.94 10.51
C GLU A 186 -3.48 13.45 10.11
N LEU A 187 -4.68 13.10 9.65
CA LEU A 187 -4.95 11.75 9.17
C LEU A 187 -4.09 11.40 7.95
N ARG A 188 -3.95 12.32 7.00
CA ARG A 188 -3.11 12.16 5.80
C ARG A 188 -1.65 11.92 6.18
N GLU A 189 -1.09 12.72 7.10
CA GLU A 189 0.27 12.57 7.61
C GLU A 189 0.47 11.22 8.31
N LYS A 190 -0.47 10.85 9.18
CA LYS A 190 -0.44 9.57 9.88
C LYS A 190 -0.36 8.39 8.92
N LEU A 191 -1.24 8.35 7.91
CA LEU A 191 -1.25 7.28 6.90
C LEU A 191 0.05 7.22 6.09
N LYS A 192 0.64 8.40 5.76
CA LYS A 192 1.95 8.47 5.10
C LYS A 192 3.02 7.84 5.97
N MET A 193 3.10 8.24 7.24
CA MET A 193 4.11 7.73 8.16
C MET A 193 3.98 6.22 8.41
N GLU A 194 2.75 5.73 8.57
CA GLU A 194 2.48 4.29 8.73
C GLU A 194 2.98 3.50 7.51
N LYS A 195 2.72 4.01 6.28
CA LYS A 195 3.17 3.33 5.06
C LYS A 195 4.68 3.38 4.87
N LEU A 196 5.32 4.51 5.19
CA LEU A 196 6.78 4.61 5.13
C LEU A 196 7.45 3.66 6.12
N LEU A 197 6.92 3.55 7.34
CA LEU A 197 7.42 2.62 8.35
C LEU A 197 7.29 1.15 7.88
N GLU A 198 6.16 0.79 7.27
CA GLU A 198 5.96 -0.53 6.69
C GLU A 198 7.00 -0.86 5.61
N ILE A 199 7.30 0.11 4.73
CA ILE A 199 8.32 -0.04 3.67
C ILE A 199 9.71 -0.18 4.29
N GLU A 200 10.06 0.63 5.29
CA GLU A 200 11.33 0.55 6.00
C GLU A 200 11.52 -0.80 6.70
N ASP A 201 10.47 -1.31 7.34
CA ASP A 201 10.52 -2.62 8.00
C ASP A 201 10.71 -3.76 6.98
N GLY A 202 10.03 -3.69 5.83
CA GLY A 202 10.23 -4.64 4.73
C GLY A 202 11.65 -4.63 4.18
N HIS A 203 12.22 -3.44 3.97
CA HIS A 203 13.59 -3.27 3.49
C HIS A 203 14.63 -3.75 4.52
N ARG A 204 14.43 -3.40 5.80
CA ARG A 204 15.30 -3.87 6.90
C ARG A 204 15.33 -5.39 6.99
N LYS A 205 14.17 -6.04 6.84
CA LYS A 205 14.09 -7.50 6.81
C LYS A 205 14.88 -8.09 5.65
N TRP A 206 14.73 -7.53 4.44
CA TRP A 206 15.48 -7.95 3.28
C TRP A 206 17.00 -7.77 3.47
N LEU A 207 17.45 -6.64 4.04
CA LEU A 207 18.86 -6.40 4.36
C LEU A 207 19.42 -7.47 5.30
N ALA A 208 18.69 -7.80 6.37
CA ALA A 208 19.08 -8.80 7.33
C ALA A 208 19.19 -10.21 6.71
N GLU A 209 18.23 -10.59 5.85
CA GLU A 209 18.21 -11.87 5.15
C GLU A 209 19.33 -12.00 4.10
N ASN A 210 19.80 -10.88 3.54
CA ASN A 210 20.88 -10.83 2.56
C ASN A 210 22.26 -10.51 3.17
N GLY A 211 22.39 -10.54 4.51
CA GLY A 211 23.65 -10.32 5.21
C GLY A 211 24.19 -8.89 5.12
N LYS A 212 23.31 -7.92 4.79
CA LYS A 212 23.62 -6.49 4.80
C LYS A 212 23.25 -5.92 6.18
N ASP A 213 24.07 -5.00 6.69
CA ASP A 213 23.78 -4.32 7.95
C ASP A 213 22.59 -3.36 7.77
N PRO A 214 21.47 -3.57 8.49
CA PRO A 214 20.29 -2.70 8.39
C PRO A 214 20.54 -1.26 8.85
N ASP A 215 21.55 -1.03 9.69
CA ASP A 215 21.87 0.30 10.26
C ASP A 215 22.98 1.03 9.47
N GLY A 216 23.44 0.44 8.34
CA GLY A 216 24.45 1.04 7.48
C GLY A 216 25.84 1.12 8.11
N ASN A 217 26.04 0.43 9.22
CA ASN A 217 27.33 0.30 9.86
C ASN A 217 28.11 -0.74 9.05
N THR A 218 28.75 -0.31 7.96
CA THR A 218 29.75 -1.15 7.29
C THR A 218 30.85 -1.37 8.30
N ASN A 219 30.81 -2.51 8.99
CA ASN A 219 31.98 -3.04 9.66
C ASN A 219 33.00 -3.29 8.56
N ASP A 220 33.83 -2.29 8.31
CA ASP A 220 35.05 -2.39 7.50
C ASP A 220 36.08 -3.22 8.28
N GLU A 221 35.65 -4.43 8.74
CA GLU A 221 36.50 -5.44 9.32
C GLU A 221 37.18 -6.21 8.19
N GLY A 222 38.01 -5.50 7.44
CA GLY A 222 38.79 -6.08 6.36
C GLY A 222 40.00 -5.27 5.94
N ARG A 223 40.24 -4.13 6.56
CA ARG A 223 41.53 -3.44 6.40
C ARG A 223 42.43 -3.77 7.56
N ASP A 224 43.27 -4.78 7.30
CA ASP A 224 44.50 -5.07 8.02
C ASP A 224 45.39 -3.83 8.01
N VAL A 225 45.22 -2.95 9.01
CA VAL A 225 46.09 -1.82 9.23
C VAL A 225 47.25 -2.30 10.07
N SER A 226 48.10 -3.13 9.48
CA SER A 226 49.47 -3.30 9.94
C SER A 226 50.29 -2.07 9.55
N MET A 227 49.95 -0.91 10.09
CA MET A 227 50.86 0.22 10.15
C MET A 227 51.86 -0.06 11.24
N SER A 228 52.97 -0.66 10.87
CA SER A 228 54.18 -0.66 11.67
C SER A 228 54.58 0.80 11.93
N MET A 229 54.33 1.28 13.14
CA MET A 229 54.98 2.50 13.65
C MET A 229 56.46 2.20 13.75
N ARG A 230 57.24 2.60 12.75
CA ARG A 230 58.70 2.80 12.91
C ARG A 230 58.88 4.09 13.67
N PHE A 231 59.20 3.96 14.95
CA PHE A 231 59.81 5.04 15.71
C PHE A 231 61.26 5.16 15.23
N ASP A 232 61.54 6.17 14.42
CA ASP A 232 62.89 6.65 14.21
C ASP A 232 63.31 7.50 15.41
N THR A 233 64.00 6.86 16.31
CA THR A 233 64.82 7.54 17.31
C THR A 233 66.11 7.97 16.64
N ALA A 234 66.18 9.20 16.16
CA ALA A 234 67.46 9.85 15.86
C ALA A 234 67.74 10.85 16.95
N TYR A 235 68.60 10.42 17.84
CA TYR A 235 69.35 11.31 18.75
C TYR A 235 70.80 11.25 18.46
N GLU A 236 71.44 12.45 18.58
CA GLU A 236 72.85 12.78 18.83
C GLU A 236 73.76 12.97 17.62
N SER A 237 74.14 14.22 17.33
CA SER A 237 75.30 14.89 17.97
C SER A 237 75.36 16.35 17.56
#